data_2fd1dca49c2725d23b85918311bd8d94
#
_entry.id   2fd1dca49c2725d23b85918311bd8d94
#
_cell.length_a   1.000
_cell.length_b   1.000
_cell.length_c   1.000
_cell.angle_alpha   90.00
_cell.angle_beta   90.00
_cell.angle_gamma   90.00
#
_symmetry.space_group_name_H-M   'P 1'
#
loop_
_entity.id
_entity.type
_entity.pdbx_description
1 polymer ?
#
loop_
_entity_poly.entity_id
_entity_poly.type
_entity_poly.pdbx_seq_one_letter_code
_entity_poly.pdbx_strand_id
1 'polypeptide(L)'
;MSTLATQPEAAAIIANPNARIAKKILVLGATSGIAEATCRIWAAQGAQLFLVARNAEKLAAVAADLKLRGASYVGTAVADLDDTDKHAELLTHAVNSLTGMDIAYLAHGILGDQARGEQEFQHAVQTIYTNFLAPVSLLTWLANFCVQRHAGLIAVLSSVAGERGRKSNYIYASSKAGLTAFLSGLRNRVDRQGVTVMTIKPGPVNTSMTAHMKIKKADVNNVAASIVKAIDKRVDVLYVPAIFLPIMFIVRHIPERIFKKLDL
;
A
#
# COMPACT_ATOMS: atom_id res chain seq x y z
N MET A 1 67.91 -13.85 -5.52
CA MET A 1 66.78 -14.56 -6.12
C MET A 1 65.53 -14.08 -5.39
N SER A 2 64.86 -13.14 -5.98
CA SER A 2 63.66 -12.51 -5.40
C SER A 2 62.44 -13.03 -6.15
N THR A 3 61.56 -13.77 -5.47
CA THR A 3 60.28 -14.27 -6.00
C THR A 3 59.24 -13.20 -5.87
N LEU A 4 58.83 -12.62 -6.99
CA LEU A 4 57.67 -11.74 -7.13
C LEU A 4 56.40 -12.59 -6.97
N ALA A 5 55.62 -12.30 -5.91
CA ALA A 5 54.25 -12.81 -5.74
C ALA A 5 53.32 -12.06 -6.67
N THR A 6 52.70 -12.77 -7.58
CA THR A 6 51.63 -12.28 -8.46
C THR A 6 50.35 -12.01 -7.64
N GLN A 7 49.89 -10.76 -7.68
CA GLN A 7 48.56 -10.39 -7.16
C GLN A 7 47.44 -10.98 -8.05
N PRO A 8 46.31 -11.48 -7.50
CA PRO A 8 45.22 -11.92 -8.33
C PRO A 8 44.49 -10.68 -8.91
N GLU A 9 44.32 -10.70 -10.23
CA GLU A 9 43.50 -9.75 -10.97
C GLU A 9 42.11 -9.67 -10.40
N ALA A 10 41.75 -8.47 -9.94
CA ALA A 10 40.37 -8.13 -9.62
C ALA A 10 39.52 -8.17 -10.90
N ALA A 11 38.76 -9.23 -11.08
CA ALA A 11 37.75 -9.31 -12.14
C ALA A 11 36.80 -8.14 -12.03
N ALA A 12 36.93 -7.15 -12.89
CA ALA A 12 35.97 -6.04 -13.03
C ALA A 12 34.64 -6.64 -13.45
N ILE A 13 33.67 -6.61 -12.52
CA ILE A 13 32.27 -6.89 -12.82
C ILE A 13 31.83 -5.79 -13.79
N ILE A 14 31.75 -6.13 -15.08
CA ILE A 14 31.16 -5.24 -16.10
C ILE A 14 29.71 -5.08 -15.76
N ALA A 15 29.36 -3.97 -15.09
CA ALA A 15 27.98 -3.59 -14.83
C ALA A 15 27.26 -3.44 -16.18
N ASN A 16 26.22 -4.25 -16.40
CA ASN A 16 25.39 -4.14 -17.58
C ASN A 16 24.76 -2.71 -17.58
N PRO A 17 25.07 -1.84 -18.57
CA PRO A 17 24.59 -0.47 -18.59
C PRO A 17 23.06 -0.34 -18.74
N ASN A 18 22.37 -1.45 -19.04
CA ASN A 18 20.92 -1.57 -19.10
C ASN A 18 20.30 -2.20 -17.84
N ALA A 19 21.07 -2.49 -16.80
CA ALA A 19 20.50 -2.97 -15.55
C ALA A 19 19.66 -1.86 -14.91
N ARG A 20 18.34 -1.95 -15.00
CA ARG A 20 17.43 -1.08 -14.25
C ARG A 20 17.79 -1.19 -12.78
N ILE A 21 18.09 -0.06 -12.13
CA ILE A 21 18.31 -0.03 -10.67
C ILE A 21 17.07 -0.63 -10.02
N ALA A 22 17.25 -1.67 -9.22
CA ALA A 22 16.18 -2.37 -8.55
C ALA A 22 15.43 -1.41 -7.61
N LYS A 23 14.11 -1.26 -7.79
CA LYS A 23 13.28 -0.42 -6.91
C LYS A 23 13.32 -0.94 -5.48
N LYS A 24 13.46 -0.06 -4.51
CA LYS A 24 13.45 -0.33 -3.07
C LYS A 24 12.06 -0.03 -2.52
N ILE A 25 11.32 -1.06 -2.14
CA ILE A 25 9.89 -0.94 -1.83
C ILE A 25 9.60 -1.44 -0.42
N LEU A 26 9.08 -0.56 0.43
CA LEU A 26 8.51 -0.90 1.72
C LEU A 26 7.03 -1.22 1.55
N VAL A 27 6.59 -2.38 2.03
CA VAL A 27 5.20 -2.86 1.92
C VAL A 27 4.60 -3.05 3.31
N LEU A 28 3.65 -2.22 3.67
CA LEU A 28 2.94 -2.25 4.95
C LEU A 28 1.57 -2.94 4.77
N GLY A 29 1.37 -4.10 5.40
CA GLY A 29 0.24 -5.00 5.16
C GLY A 29 0.48 -5.98 4.00
N ALA A 30 1.67 -6.57 3.94
CA ALA A 30 2.16 -7.39 2.83
C ALA A 30 1.35 -8.68 2.57
N THR A 31 0.57 -9.15 3.54
CA THR A 31 -0.29 -10.34 3.43
C THR A 31 -1.72 -10.01 2.96
N SER A 32 -1.98 -8.77 2.55
CA SER A 32 -3.24 -8.41 1.86
C SER A 32 -3.21 -8.95 0.44
N GLY A 33 -4.32 -9.52 -0.06
CA GLY A 33 -4.35 -10.14 -1.39
C GLY A 33 -3.95 -9.19 -2.53
N ILE A 34 -4.30 -7.89 -2.43
CA ILE A 34 -3.87 -6.88 -3.41
C ILE A 34 -2.37 -6.63 -3.28
N ALA A 35 -1.84 -6.57 -2.04
CA ALA A 35 -0.41 -6.36 -1.82
C ALA A 35 0.41 -7.54 -2.35
N GLU A 36 0.01 -8.78 -2.05
CA GLU A 36 0.70 -9.97 -2.56
C GLU A 36 0.77 -9.98 -4.08
N ALA A 37 -0.37 -9.75 -4.77
CA ALA A 37 -0.42 -9.72 -6.22
C ALA A 37 0.47 -8.59 -6.79
N THR A 38 0.50 -7.43 -6.15
CA THR A 38 1.35 -6.29 -6.57
C THR A 38 2.82 -6.61 -6.35
N CYS A 39 3.19 -7.19 -5.20
CA CYS A 39 4.56 -7.60 -4.88
C CYS A 39 5.10 -8.65 -5.84
N ARG A 40 4.26 -9.60 -6.32
CA ARG A 40 4.67 -10.59 -7.31
C ARG A 40 5.14 -9.95 -8.62
N ILE A 41 4.48 -8.88 -9.06
CA ILE A 41 4.90 -8.14 -10.26
C ILE A 41 6.25 -7.45 -10.02
N TRP A 42 6.42 -6.79 -8.87
CA TRP A 42 7.68 -6.14 -8.50
C TRP A 42 8.83 -7.14 -8.32
N ALA A 43 8.56 -8.30 -7.72
CA ALA A 43 9.54 -9.37 -7.57
C ALA A 43 10.06 -9.86 -8.93
N ALA A 44 9.15 -10.10 -9.90
CA ALA A 44 9.51 -10.47 -11.26
C ALA A 44 10.32 -9.38 -12.01
N GLN A 45 10.27 -8.14 -11.52
CA GLN A 45 11.08 -7.02 -12.02
C GLN A 45 12.41 -6.85 -11.27
N GLY A 46 12.75 -7.77 -10.36
CA GLY A 46 14.00 -7.72 -9.59
C GLY A 46 14.00 -6.71 -8.43
N ALA A 47 12.85 -6.26 -7.94
CA ALA A 47 12.76 -5.29 -6.86
C ALA A 47 13.38 -5.81 -5.55
N GLN A 48 13.82 -4.87 -4.70
CA GLN A 48 14.13 -5.09 -3.30
C GLN A 48 12.88 -4.79 -2.49
N LEU A 49 12.44 -5.74 -1.68
CA LEU A 49 11.19 -5.64 -0.94
C LEU A 49 11.46 -5.76 0.57
N PHE A 50 10.85 -4.89 1.37
CA PHE A 50 10.75 -5.07 2.82
C PHE A 50 9.27 -5.18 3.19
N LEU A 51 8.90 -6.32 3.77
CA LEU A 51 7.52 -6.72 3.99
C LEU A 51 7.15 -6.65 5.47
N VAL A 52 6.03 -5.99 5.79
CA VAL A 52 5.52 -5.91 7.16
C VAL A 52 4.11 -6.49 7.23
N ALA A 53 3.87 -7.40 8.15
CA ALA A 53 2.54 -7.95 8.46
C ALA A 53 2.50 -8.56 9.87
N ARG A 54 1.29 -8.80 10.41
CA ARG A 54 1.08 -9.34 11.75
C ARG A 54 1.26 -10.85 11.85
N ASN A 55 0.88 -11.58 10.82
CA ASN A 55 0.96 -13.04 10.82
C ASN A 55 2.31 -13.50 10.29
N ALA A 56 3.15 -14.04 11.17
CA ALA A 56 4.51 -14.45 10.87
C ALA A 56 4.57 -15.57 9.81
N GLU A 57 3.69 -16.57 9.90
CA GLU A 57 3.66 -17.71 8.99
C GLU A 57 3.29 -17.29 7.57
N LYS A 58 2.20 -16.51 7.42
CA LYS A 58 1.79 -15.96 6.11
C LYS A 58 2.87 -15.05 5.54
N LEU A 59 3.50 -14.22 6.37
CA LEU A 59 4.56 -13.31 5.94
C LEU A 59 5.77 -14.08 5.41
N ALA A 60 6.17 -15.15 6.10
CA ALA A 60 7.25 -16.02 5.67
C ALA A 60 6.94 -16.71 4.33
N ALA A 61 5.71 -17.21 4.16
CA ALA A 61 5.26 -17.81 2.89
C ALA A 61 5.29 -16.80 1.73
N VAL A 62 4.78 -15.58 1.95
CA VAL A 62 4.83 -14.51 0.95
C VAL A 62 6.28 -14.17 0.61
N ALA A 63 7.16 -14.02 1.60
CA ALA A 63 8.56 -13.69 1.37
C ALA A 63 9.28 -14.78 0.54
N ALA A 64 9.01 -16.06 0.82
CA ALA A 64 9.56 -17.19 0.06
C ALA A 64 9.07 -17.17 -1.40
N ASP A 65 7.76 -16.98 -1.65
CA ASP A 65 7.17 -16.86 -2.99
C ASP A 65 7.84 -15.72 -3.78
N LEU A 66 8.05 -14.55 -3.16
CA LEU A 66 8.63 -13.39 -3.83
C LEU A 66 10.12 -13.58 -4.16
N LYS A 67 10.89 -14.27 -3.31
CA LYS A 67 12.27 -14.66 -3.61
C LYS A 67 12.33 -15.58 -4.84
N LEU A 68 11.47 -16.60 -4.89
CA LEU A 68 11.38 -17.53 -6.02
C LEU A 68 11.00 -16.82 -7.33
N ARG A 69 10.24 -15.72 -7.24
CA ARG A 69 9.83 -14.92 -8.41
C ARG A 69 10.87 -13.91 -8.89
N GLY A 70 12.03 -13.83 -8.25
CA GLY A 70 13.14 -13.02 -8.71
C GLY A 70 13.34 -11.69 -7.98
N ALA A 71 12.71 -11.47 -6.81
CA ALA A 71 13.05 -10.33 -5.97
C ALA A 71 14.54 -10.39 -5.59
N SER A 72 15.28 -9.31 -5.82
CA SER A 72 16.71 -9.26 -5.53
C SER A 72 17.03 -9.21 -4.03
N TYR A 73 16.07 -8.75 -3.23
CA TYR A 73 16.11 -8.78 -1.76
C TYR A 73 14.70 -8.89 -1.20
N VAL A 74 14.51 -9.65 -0.14
CA VAL A 74 13.26 -9.70 0.63
C VAL A 74 13.59 -9.71 2.12
N GLY A 75 13.41 -8.56 2.78
CA GLY A 75 13.41 -8.42 4.23
C GLY A 75 11.99 -8.51 4.79
N THR A 76 11.85 -8.85 6.06
CA THR A 76 10.55 -8.98 6.74
C THR A 76 10.60 -8.44 8.16
N ALA A 77 9.48 -7.88 8.62
CA ALA A 77 9.23 -7.60 10.03
C ALA A 77 7.81 -8.01 10.42
N VAL A 78 7.70 -8.76 11.51
CA VAL A 78 6.40 -9.08 12.11
C VAL A 78 6.02 -7.96 13.05
N ALA A 79 4.97 -7.20 12.71
CA ALA A 79 4.51 -6.08 13.51
C ALA A 79 2.99 -5.87 13.37
N ASP A 80 2.35 -5.44 14.44
CA ASP A 80 1.00 -4.89 14.38
C ASP A 80 1.10 -3.40 14.02
N LEU A 81 0.49 -3.04 12.88
CA LEU A 81 0.48 -1.66 12.41
C LEU A 81 -0.54 -0.77 13.17
N ASP A 82 -1.24 -1.31 14.15
CA ASP A 82 -2.04 -0.55 15.11
C ASP A 82 -1.19 -0.10 16.34
N ASP A 83 0.01 -0.64 16.52
CA ASP A 83 0.97 -0.22 17.55
C ASP A 83 1.77 1.01 17.06
N THR A 84 1.15 2.18 17.18
CA THR A 84 1.70 3.42 16.62
C THR A 84 3.01 3.87 17.28
N ASP A 85 3.26 3.47 18.53
CA ASP A 85 4.47 3.83 19.27
C ASP A 85 5.73 3.19 18.68
N LYS A 86 5.57 2.04 18.00
CA LYS A 86 6.66 1.33 17.33
C LYS A 86 6.90 1.75 15.88
N HIS A 87 6.08 2.62 15.31
CA HIS A 87 6.19 2.96 13.89
C HIS A 87 7.54 3.57 13.51
N ALA A 88 8.07 4.49 14.33
CA ALA A 88 9.34 5.14 14.03
C ALA A 88 10.51 4.15 14.00
N GLU A 89 10.57 3.22 14.95
CA GLU A 89 11.58 2.17 15.01
C GLU A 89 11.44 1.21 13.83
N LEU A 90 10.23 0.70 13.58
CA LEU A 90 9.91 -0.19 12.47
C LEU A 90 10.30 0.39 11.12
N LEU A 91 9.91 1.63 10.85
CA LEU A 91 10.18 2.31 9.58
C LEU A 91 11.66 2.61 9.40
N THR A 92 12.36 3.02 10.45
CA THR A 92 13.82 3.21 10.45
C THR A 92 14.53 1.90 10.13
N HIS A 93 14.15 0.79 10.79
CA HIS A 93 14.70 -0.53 10.51
C HIS A 93 14.47 -0.95 9.05
N ALA A 94 13.26 -0.77 8.53
CA ALA A 94 12.92 -1.14 7.15
C ALA A 94 13.75 -0.35 6.12
N VAL A 95 13.86 0.96 6.31
CA VAL A 95 14.62 1.84 5.41
C VAL A 95 16.12 1.52 5.45
N ASN A 96 16.67 1.25 6.62
CA ASN A 96 18.07 0.85 6.77
C ASN A 96 18.35 -0.50 6.10
N SER A 97 17.43 -1.47 6.25
CA SER A 97 17.54 -2.79 5.61
C SER A 97 17.52 -2.71 4.08
N LEU A 98 16.75 -1.78 3.53
CA LEU A 98 16.72 -1.49 2.09
C LEU A 98 17.86 -0.56 1.62
N THR A 99 18.65 0.00 2.55
CA THR A 99 19.64 1.06 2.23
C THR A 99 19.00 2.26 1.51
N GLY A 100 17.81 2.66 1.95
CA GLY A 100 16.96 3.70 1.36
C GLY A 100 15.58 3.16 0.96
N MET A 101 14.71 4.00 0.40
CA MET A 101 13.37 3.64 -0.03
C MET A 101 12.94 4.51 -1.20
N ASP A 102 12.44 3.89 -2.27
CA ASP A 102 11.88 4.58 -3.44
C ASP A 102 10.35 4.65 -3.35
N ILE A 103 9.72 3.58 -2.84
CA ILE A 103 8.27 3.44 -2.74
C ILE A 103 7.90 2.92 -1.36
N ALA A 104 6.95 3.60 -0.71
CA ALA A 104 6.19 3.07 0.42
C ALA A 104 4.79 2.68 -0.07
N TYR A 105 4.40 1.41 0.11
CA TYR A 105 3.09 0.90 -0.28
C TYR A 105 2.30 0.46 0.94
N LEU A 106 1.26 1.22 1.30
CA LEU A 106 0.37 0.95 2.43
C LEU A 106 -0.87 0.21 1.95
N ALA A 107 -0.98 -1.06 2.34
CA ALA A 107 -2.04 -1.96 1.89
C ALA A 107 -2.80 -2.63 3.06
N HIS A 108 -2.50 -2.24 4.31
CA HIS A 108 -3.21 -2.76 5.48
C HIS A 108 -4.57 -2.11 5.65
N GLY A 109 -5.45 -2.82 6.34
CA GLY A 109 -6.78 -2.36 6.71
C GLY A 109 -7.72 -3.53 6.95
N ILE A 110 -8.85 -3.24 7.56
CA ILE A 110 -9.94 -4.18 7.85
C ILE A 110 -11.24 -3.65 7.28
N LEU A 111 -12.16 -4.54 6.93
CA LEU A 111 -13.52 -4.15 6.55
C LEU A 111 -14.34 -3.76 7.78
N GLY A 112 -14.04 -4.38 8.92
CA GLY A 112 -14.85 -4.30 10.12
C GLY A 112 -16.15 -5.10 10.00
N ASP A 113 -16.92 -5.09 11.06
CA ASP A 113 -18.28 -5.63 11.13
C ASP A 113 -19.23 -4.44 11.32
N GLN A 114 -19.99 -4.09 10.28
CA GLN A 114 -20.90 -2.95 10.31
C GLN A 114 -22.02 -3.15 11.35
N ALA A 115 -22.66 -4.34 11.36
CA ALA A 115 -23.78 -4.63 12.25
C ALA A 115 -23.35 -4.58 13.73
N ARG A 116 -22.17 -5.11 14.02
CA ARG A 116 -21.59 -5.08 15.37
C ARG A 116 -21.15 -3.66 15.74
N GLY A 117 -20.57 -2.91 14.81
CA GLY A 117 -20.15 -1.53 15.06
C GLY A 117 -21.31 -0.55 15.28
N GLU A 118 -22.51 -0.87 14.80
CA GLU A 118 -23.74 -0.11 15.08
C GLU A 118 -24.21 -0.27 16.53
N GLN A 119 -23.88 -1.37 17.17
CA GLN A 119 -24.29 -1.70 18.55
C GLN A 119 -23.17 -1.45 19.56
N GLU A 120 -21.94 -1.67 19.17
CA GLU A 120 -20.76 -1.62 20.03
C GLU A 120 -19.76 -0.58 19.51
N PHE A 121 -19.71 0.60 20.11
CA PHE A 121 -18.84 1.71 19.70
C PHE A 121 -17.36 1.29 19.53
N GLN A 122 -16.85 0.38 20.37
CA GLN A 122 -15.45 -0.07 20.30
C GLN A 122 -15.11 -0.77 18.98
N HIS A 123 -16.07 -1.45 18.33
CA HIS A 123 -15.85 -1.99 16.98
C HIS A 123 -15.73 -0.92 15.90
N ALA A 124 -16.50 0.16 16.03
CA ALA A 124 -16.36 1.32 15.17
C ALA A 124 -14.98 1.99 15.38
N VAL A 125 -14.58 2.18 16.65
CA VAL A 125 -13.25 2.72 17.02
C VAL A 125 -12.12 1.90 16.39
N GLN A 126 -12.16 0.57 16.54
CA GLN A 126 -11.13 -0.32 15.98
C GLN A 126 -11.03 -0.17 14.46
N THR A 127 -12.17 -0.12 13.76
CA THR A 127 -12.19 0.05 12.30
C THR A 127 -11.61 1.39 11.88
N ILE A 128 -11.94 2.48 12.58
CA ILE A 128 -11.42 3.82 12.32
C ILE A 128 -9.92 3.88 12.65
N TYR A 129 -9.52 3.30 13.76
CA TYR A 129 -8.12 3.29 14.19
C TYR A 129 -7.23 2.59 13.16
N THR A 130 -7.53 1.33 12.83
CA THR A 130 -6.75 0.53 11.88
C THR A 130 -6.73 1.12 10.47
N ASN A 131 -7.85 1.69 9.99
CA ASN A 131 -7.94 2.17 8.62
C ASN A 131 -7.55 3.64 8.43
N PHE A 132 -7.49 4.43 9.50
CA PHE A 132 -7.24 5.86 9.42
C PHE A 132 -6.15 6.34 10.37
N LEU A 133 -6.29 6.16 11.70
CA LEU A 133 -5.34 6.74 12.65
C LEU A 133 -3.94 6.09 12.55
N ALA A 134 -3.86 4.78 12.51
CA ALA A 134 -2.59 4.07 12.32
C ALA A 134 -1.90 4.44 10.98
N PRO A 135 -2.61 4.46 9.82
CA PRO A 135 -2.07 5.04 8.59
C PRO A 135 -1.58 6.48 8.72
N VAL A 136 -2.26 7.37 9.44
CA VAL A 136 -1.82 8.76 9.64
C VAL A 136 -0.46 8.80 10.33
N SER A 137 -0.25 7.98 11.37
CA SER A 137 1.05 7.88 12.05
C SER A 137 2.16 7.44 11.09
N LEU A 138 1.96 6.34 10.34
CA LEU A 138 2.92 5.86 9.33
C LEU A 138 3.22 6.92 8.26
N LEU A 139 2.18 7.55 7.73
CA LEU A 139 2.28 8.54 6.66
C LEU A 139 2.99 9.81 7.10
N THR A 140 2.83 10.21 8.36
CA THR A 140 3.54 11.37 8.93
C THR A 140 5.04 11.13 8.92
N TRP A 141 5.50 9.97 9.35
CA TRP A 141 6.92 9.62 9.32
C TRP A 141 7.44 9.47 7.89
N LEU A 142 6.74 8.71 7.06
CA LEU A 142 7.14 8.44 5.66
C LEU A 142 7.22 9.72 4.83
N ALA A 143 6.27 10.62 4.98
CA ALA A 143 6.29 11.88 4.25
C ALA A 143 7.48 12.75 4.64
N ASN A 144 7.79 12.86 5.93
CA ASN A 144 8.95 13.63 6.40
C ASN A 144 10.26 13.01 5.91
N PHE A 145 10.38 11.67 5.92
CA PHE A 145 11.53 10.96 5.37
C PHE A 145 11.71 11.25 3.87
N CYS A 146 10.63 11.18 3.07
CA CYS A 146 10.70 11.47 1.64
C CYS A 146 11.02 12.94 1.36
N VAL A 147 10.45 13.87 2.13
CA VAL A 147 10.71 15.32 2.01
C VAL A 147 12.19 15.64 2.26
N GLN A 148 12.80 15.07 3.30
CA GLN A 148 14.24 15.26 3.60
C GLN A 148 15.13 14.78 2.45
N ARG A 149 14.68 13.81 1.67
CA ARG A 149 15.43 13.26 0.53
C ARG A 149 15.06 13.91 -0.81
N HIS A 150 14.06 14.78 -0.83
CA HIS A 150 13.48 15.35 -2.05
C HIS A 150 13.10 14.28 -3.09
N ALA A 151 12.74 13.09 -2.65
CA ALA A 151 12.43 11.94 -3.49
C ALA A 151 11.56 10.92 -2.77
N GLY A 152 10.73 10.20 -3.52
CA GLY A 152 9.95 9.07 -3.05
C GLY A 152 8.53 9.06 -3.60
N LEU A 153 7.89 7.91 -3.47
CA LEU A 153 6.47 7.72 -3.77
C LEU A 153 5.79 6.98 -2.63
N ILE A 154 4.68 7.53 -2.16
CA ILE A 154 3.84 6.94 -1.12
C ILE A 154 2.51 6.55 -1.77
N ALA A 155 2.27 5.25 -1.96
CA ALA A 155 1.05 4.70 -2.54
C ALA A 155 0.18 4.06 -1.45
N VAL A 156 -1.08 4.44 -1.35
CA VAL A 156 -1.95 4.03 -0.23
C VAL A 156 -3.28 3.47 -0.74
N LEU A 157 -3.63 2.27 -0.27
CA LEU A 157 -4.95 1.68 -0.51
C LEU A 157 -6.02 2.35 0.35
N SER A 158 -6.79 3.24 -0.29
CA SER A 158 -8.07 3.71 0.22
C SER A 158 -9.21 2.80 -0.29
N SER A 159 -10.32 3.35 -0.72
CA SER A 159 -11.46 2.63 -1.31
C SER A 159 -12.42 3.58 -2.00
N VAL A 160 -13.16 3.09 -3.00
CA VAL A 160 -14.34 3.80 -3.52
C VAL A 160 -15.43 3.98 -2.47
N ALA A 161 -15.46 3.14 -1.42
CA ALA A 161 -16.40 3.27 -0.32
C ALA A 161 -16.23 4.59 0.46
N GLY A 162 -15.01 5.16 0.48
CA GLY A 162 -14.75 6.46 1.11
C GLY A 162 -15.31 7.67 0.36
N GLU A 163 -15.94 7.49 -0.80
CA GLU A 163 -16.55 8.59 -1.56
C GLU A 163 -17.93 9.00 -1.02
N ARG A 164 -18.69 8.06 -0.48
CA ARG A 164 -19.99 8.30 0.13
C ARG A 164 -20.38 7.15 1.06
N GLY A 165 -20.80 7.49 2.29
CA GLY A 165 -21.29 6.52 3.28
C GLY A 165 -22.58 5.86 2.81
N ARG A 166 -22.67 4.53 3.00
CA ARG A 166 -23.85 3.72 2.71
C ARG A 166 -24.26 2.95 3.95
N LYS A 167 -25.55 2.66 4.12
CA LYS A 167 -26.05 1.93 5.29
C LYS A 167 -25.30 0.62 5.55
N SER A 168 -24.82 -0.03 4.50
CA SER A 168 -24.16 -1.32 4.58
C SER A 168 -22.72 -1.25 5.11
N ASN A 169 -22.08 -0.07 5.14
CA ASN A 169 -20.65 0.04 5.47
C ASN A 169 -20.16 1.44 5.86
N TYR A 170 -21.01 2.30 6.45
CA TYR A 170 -20.64 3.70 6.71
C TYR A 170 -19.49 3.86 7.71
N ILE A 171 -19.28 2.92 8.63
CA ILE A 171 -18.11 2.95 9.56
C ILE A 171 -16.81 2.78 8.77
N TYR A 172 -16.74 1.74 7.93
CA TYR A 172 -15.62 1.54 7.03
C TYR A 172 -15.45 2.71 6.04
N ALA A 173 -16.56 3.16 5.45
CA ALA A 173 -16.58 4.29 4.52
C ALA A 173 -16.01 5.57 5.16
N SER A 174 -16.40 5.88 6.40
CA SER A 174 -15.88 7.04 7.14
C SER A 174 -14.38 6.96 7.35
N SER A 175 -13.84 5.80 7.71
CA SER A 175 -12.40 5.61 7.88
C SER A 175 -11.63 5.82 6.56
N LYS A 176 -12.17 5.34 5.43
CA LYS A 176 -11.55 5.52 4.11
C LYS A 176 -11.77 6.92 3.53
N ALA A 177 -12.85 7.60 3.89
CA ALA A 177 -13.08 9.01 3.57
C ALA A 177 -12.05 9.91 4.28
N GLY A 178 -11.86 9.71 5.59
CA GLY A 178 -10.83 10.39 6.37
C GLY A 178 -9.43 10.20 5.80
N LEU A 179 -9.06 8.94 5.50
CA LEU A 179 -7.78 8.63 4.87
C LEU A 179 -7.62 9.32 3.50
N THR A 180 -8.66 9.32 2.67
CA THR A 180 -8.63 9.97 1.35
C THR A 180 -8.44 11.48 1.48
N ALA A 181 -9.13 12.13 2.42
CA ALA A 181 -8.96 13.56 2.69
C ALA A 181 -7.56 13.88 3.21
N PHE A 182 -7.03 13.06 4.15
CA PHE A 182 -5.67 13.20 4.66
C PHE A 182 -4.64 13.10 3.53
N LEU A 183 -4.75 12.10 2.65
CA LEU A 183 -3.84 11.93 1.51
C LEU A 183 -3.90 13.09 0.52
N SER A 184 -5.07 13.68 0.32
CA SER A 184 -5.22 14.88 -0.52
C SER A 184 -4.45 16.07 0.06
N GLY A 185 -4.60 16.34 1.35
CA GLY A 185 -3.85 17.39 2.05
C GLY A 185 -2.34 17.12 2.08
N LEU A 186 -1.97 15.85 2.34
CA LEU A 186 -0.56 15.45 2.34
C LEU A 186 0.09 15.66 0.96
N ARG A 187 -0.59 15.29 -0.12
CA ARG A 187 -0.13 15.51 -1.50
C ARG A 187 0.12 17.00 -1.76
N ASN A 188 -0.82 17.86 -1.37
CA ASN A 188 -0.68 19.31 -1.50
C ASN A 188 0.55 19.83 -0.71
N ARG A 189 0.76 19.33 0.51
CA ARG A 189 1.93 19.70 1.34
C ARG A 189 3.26 19.38 0.67
N VAL A 190 3.38 18.20 0.04
CA VAL A 190 4.66 17.67 -0.46
C VAL A 190 4.89 17.87 -1.95
N ASP A 191 3.96 18.47 -2.67
CA ASP A 191 3.99 18.62 -4.13
C ASP A 191 5.31 19.20 -4.67
N ARG A 192 5.79 20.28 -4.03
CA ARG A 192 7.04 20.97 -4.42
C ARG A 192 8.30 20.35 -3.84
N GLN A 193 8.18 19.21 -3.15
CA GLN A 193 9.30 18.56 -2.47
C GLN A 193 9.84 17.33 -3.24
N GLY A 194 9.40 17.12 -4.49
CA GLY A 194 9.80 15.95 -5.29
C GLY A 194 9.18 14.61 -4.83
N VAL A 195 8.17 14.66 -3.96
CA VAL A 195 7.49 13.49 -3.39
C VAL A 195 6.11 13.30 -4.03
N THR A 196 5.81 12.07 -4.44
CA THR A 196 4.49 11.71 -4.96
C THR A 196 3.66 11.01 -3.88
N VAL A 197 2.42 11.45 -3.67
CA VAL A 197 1.45 10.78 -2.79
C VAL A 197 0.28 10.28 -3.64
N MET A 198 0.17 8.96 -3.76
CA MET A 198 -0.84 8.31 -4.59
C MET A 198 -1.97 7.72 -3.73
N THR A 199 -3.20 8.09 -4.02
CA THR A 199 -4.41 7.49 -3.44
C THR A 199 -4.97 6.45 -4.39
N ILE A 200 -4.97 5.18 -3.98
CA ILE A 200 -5.57 4.08 -4.75
C ILE A 200 -6.97 3.82 -4.20
N LYS A 201 -7.97 3.83 -5.05
CA LYS A 201 -9.39 3.63 -4.72
C LYS A 201 -9.93 2.36 -5.41
N PRO A 202 -9.68 1.17 -4.82
CA PRO A 202 -10.27 -0.05 -5.36
C PRO A 202 -11.79 -0.07 -5.18
N GLY A 203 -12.49 -0.62 -6.19
CA GLY A 203 -13.81 -1.19 -6.00
C GLY A 203 -13.71 -2.57 -5.33
N PRO A 204 -14.77 -3.40 -5.35
CA PRO A 204 -14.71 -4.78 -4.87
C PRO A 204 -13.71 -5.61 -5.67
N VAL A 205 -12.70 -6.18 -4.99
CA VAL A 205 -11.65 -7.02 -5.56
C VAL A 205 -11.76 -8.42 -4.97
N ASN A 206 -11.52 -9.45 -5.76
CA ASN A 206 -11.57 -10.84 -5.31
C ASN A 206 -10.39 -11.17 -4.38
N THR A 207 -10.62 -11.02 -3.08
CA THR A 207 -9.67 -11.27 -1.99
C THR A 207 -10.39 -11.90 -0.81
N SER A 208 -9.65 -12.39 0.19
CA SER A 208 -10.22 -12.92 1.43
C SER A 208 -11.15 -11.92 2.13
N MET A 209 -10.83 -10.63 2.13
CA MET A 209 -11.62 -9.57 2.73
C MET A 209 -13.06 -9.48 2.16
N THR A 210 -13.21 -9.75 0.88
CA THR A 210 -14.50 -9.64 0.16
C THR A 210 -15.12 -11.00 -0.18
N ALA A 211 -14.54 -12.11 0.30
CA ALA A 211 -14.96 -13.47 -0.06
C ALA A 211 -16.46 -13.70 0.18
N HIS A 212 -16.98 -13.18 1.30
CA HIS A 212 -18.39 -13.31 1.70
C HIS A 212 -19.37 -12.47 0.85
N MET A 213 -18.89 -11.49 0.09
CA MET A 213 -19.75 -10.61 -0.70
C MET A 213 -20.23 -11.30 -1.98
N LYS A 214 -21.55 -11.35 -2.23
CA LYS A 214 -22.18 -11.92 -3.42
C LYS A 214 -22.32 -10.89 -4.56
N ILE A 215 -21.25 -10.16 -4.87
CA ILE A 215 -21.20 -9.14 -5.92
C ILE A 215 -20.09 -9.41 -6.92
N LYS A 216 -20.18 -8.83 -8.11
CA LYS A 216 -19.10 -8.90 -9.09
C LYS A 216 -17.84 -8.23 -8.55
N LYS A 217 -16.74 -8.96 -8.56
CA LYS A 217 -15.44 -8.51 -8.06
C LYS A 217 -14.44 -8.45 -9.19
N ALA A 218 -13.53 -7.48 -9.12
CA ALA A 218 -12.40 -7.41 -10.04
C ALA A 218 -11.39 -8.51 -9.75
N ASP A 219 -10.73 -9.00 -10.80
CA ASP A 219 -9.59 -9.91 -10.65
C ASP A 219 -8.42 -9.17 -9.98
N VAL A 220 -7.82 -9.82 -8.97
CA VAL A 220 -6.77 -9.22 -8.15
C VAL A 220 -5.49 -8.95 -8.95
N ASN A 221 -5.16 -9.78 -9.94
CA ASN A 221 -3.96 -9.62 -10.76
C ASN A 221 -4.11 -8.43 -11.72
N ASN A 222 -5.29 -8.23 -12.28
CA ASN A 222 -5.60 -7.07 -13.12
C ASN A 222 -5.54 -5.76 -12.31
N VAL A 223 -6.03 -5.79 -11.07
CA VAL A 223 -5.92 -4.67 -10.12
C VAL A 223 -4.45 -4.38 -9.80
N ALA A 224 -3.66 -5.40 -9.47
CA ALA A 224 -2.23 -5.27 -9.19
C ALA A 224 -1.45 -4.68 -10.38
N ALA A 225 -1.69 -5.19 -11.59
CA ALA A 225 -1.06 -4.66 -12.81
C ALA A 225 -1.40 -3.17 -13.04
N SER A 226 -2.66 -2.79 -12.80
CA SER A 226 -3.10 -1.40 -12.89
C SER A 226 -2.41 -0.51 -11.86
N ILE A 227 -2.23 -1.00 -10.63
CA ILE A 227 -1.52 -0.29 -9.53
C ILE A 227 -0.06 -0.06 -9.91
N VAL A 228 0.66 -1.11 -10.32
CA VAL A 228 2.08 -0.99 -10.73
C VAL A 228 2.23 0.02 -11.86
N LYS A 229 1.41 -0.09 -12.90
CA LYS A 229 1.43 0.85 -14.04
C LYS A 229 1.17 2.30 -13.61
N ALA A 230 0.25 2.52 -12.67
CA ALA A 230 -0.08 3.85 -12.17
C ALA A 230 1.04 4.43 -11.27
N ILE A 231 1.70 3.58 -10.47
CA ILE A 231 2.89 3.94 -9.68
C ILE A 231 4.03 4.36 -10.60
N ASP A 232 4.30 3.62 -11.68
CA ASP A 232 5.33 3.96 -12.65
C ASP A 232 5.07 5.30 -13.35
N LYS A 233 3.79 5.66 -13.52
CA LYS A 233 3.35 6.94 -14.07
C LYS A 233 3.19 8.06 -13.03
N ARG A 234 3.41 7.80 -11.76
CA ARG A 234 3.23 8.73 -10.64
C ARG A 234 1.84 9.38 -10.63
N VAL A 235 0.79 8.58 -10.83
CA VAL A 235 -0.60 9.05 -10.84
C VAL A 235 -1.04 9.43 -9.44
N ASP A 236 -1.68 10.58 -9.26
CA ASP A 236 -2.14 11.06 -7.94
C ASP A 236 -3.31 10.26 -7.37
N VAL A 237 -4.29 9.92 -8.20
CA VAL A 237 -5.50 9.20 -7.80
C VAL A 237 -5.82 8.12 -8.82
N LEU A 238 -5.89 6.87 -8.36
CA LEU A 238 -6.25 5.72 -9.19
C LEU A 238 -7.58 5.12 -8.72
N TYR A 239 -8.58 5.12 -9.59
CA TYR A 239 -9.75 4.26 -9.45
C TYR A 239 -9.48 2.93 -10.16
N VAL A 240 -9.66 1.82 -9.47
CA VAL A 240 -9.37 0.50 -10.04
C VAL A 240 -10.44 -0.54 -9.67
N PRO A 241 -11.12 -1.15 -10.64
CA PRO A 241 -11.13 -0.82 -12.09
C PRO A 241 -11.59 0.61 -12.41
N ALA A 242 -11.13 1.14 -13.54
CA ALA A 242 -11.37 2.54 -13.94
C ALA A 242 -12.86 2.92 -14.07
N ILE A 243 -13.74 1.93 -14.30
CA ILE A 243 -15.19 2.12 -14.34
C ILE A 243 -15.75 2.76 -13.06
N PHE A 244 -15.06 2.61 -11.92
CA PHE A 244 -15.50 3.23 -10.68
C PHE A 244 -15.35 4.75 -10.66
N LEU A 245 -14.54 5.34 -11.54
CA LEU A 245 -14.44 6.81 -11.64
C LEU A 245 -15.79 7.44 -12.03
N PRO A 246 -16.43 7.12 -13.18
CA PRO A 246 -17.74 7.67 -13.52
C PRO A 246 -18.85 7.19 -12.56
N ILE A 247 -18.81 5.95 -12.07
CA ILE A 247 -19.80 5.45 -11.10
C ILE A 247 -19.77 6.32 -9.84
N MET A 248 -18.60 6.55 -9.27
CA MET A 248 -18.50 7.34 -8.03
C MET A 248 -18.75 8.83 -8.26
N PHE A 249 -18.46 9.33 -9.46
CA PHE A 249 -18.88 10.68 -9.82
C PHE A 249 -20.42 10.82 -9.70
N ILE A 250 -21.17 9.89 -10.30
CA ILE A 250 -22.64 9.88 -10.20
C ILE A 250 -23.08 9.71 -8.74
N VAL A 251 -22.56 8.70 -8.03
CA VAL A 251 -22.95 8.37 -6.64
C VAL A 251 -22.79 9.58 -5.71
N ARG A 252 -21.72 10.35 -5.85
CA ARG A 252 -21.49 11.55 -5.02
C ARG A 252 -22.52 12.67 -5.26
N HIS A 253 -23.02 12.76 -6.49
CA HIS A 253 -23.95 13.83 -6.90
C HIS A 253 -25.43 13.46 -6.74
N ILE A 254 -25.77 12.22 -6.32
CA ILE A 254 -27.17 11.86 -6.04
C ILE A 254 -27.65 12.73 -4.86
N PRO A 255 -28.76 13.50 -5.01
CA PRO A 255 -29.32 14.28 -3.93
C PRO A 255 -29.65 13.43 -2.70
N GLU A 256 -29.42 13.95 -1.48
CA GLU A 256 -29.61 13.19 -0.24
C GLU A 256 -31.04 12.66 -0.09
N ARG A 257 -32.06 13.41 -0.55
CA ARG A 257 -33.47 12.96 -0.54
C ARG A 257 -33.72 11.66 -1.30
N ILE A 258 -32.90 11.39 -2.33
CA ILE A 258 -32.95 10.15 -3.12
C ILE A 258 -32.03 9.11 -2.49
N PHE A 259 -30.77 9.49 -2.21
CA PHE A 259 -29.73 8.56 -1.77
C PHE A 259 -30.12 7.79 -0.50
N LYS A 260 -30.71 8.45 0.52
CA LYS A 260 -31.16 7.82 1.76
C LYS A 260 -32.25 6.75 1.59
N LYS A 261 -32.89 6.68 0.42
CA LYS A 261 -33.90 5.67 0.08
C LYS A 261 -33.35 4.50 -0.72
N LEU A 262 -32.09 4.60 -1.16
CA LEU A 262 -31.46 3.55 -1.93
C LEU A 262 -30.92 2.45 -1.02
N ASP A 263 -31.06 1.23 -1.46
CA ASP A 263 -30.57 0.05 -0.76
C ASP A 263 -29.17 -0.32 -1.27
N LEU A 264 -28.16 0.49 -0.86
CA LEU A 264 -26.79 0.40 -1.34
C LEU A 264 -25.82 -0.04 -0.24
#